data_6830bc7d0fc2f9788d828ac02d32a99b
#
_entry.id   6830bc7d0fc2f9788d828ac02d32a99b
#
_cell.length_a   1.000
_cell.length_b   1.000
_cell.length_c   1.000
_cell.angle_alpha   90.00
_cell.angle_beta   90.00
_cell.angle_gamma   90.00
#
_symmetry.space_group_name_H-M   'P 1'
#
loop_
_entity.id
_entity.type
_entity.pdbx_description
1 polymer ?
#
loop_
_entity_poly.entity_id
_entity_poly.type
_entity_poly.pdbx_seq_one_letter_code
_entity_poly.pdbx_strand_id
1 'polypeptide(L)'
;MRSSVAIPVLAAPGRCSMIVSLLGAYPHQFEAPWMRQFVRTLQAHANRAWRAARAPSAALMLSQDVARGYRERLFDGGLRMYVQPVVDLHGGRCTKVEALARLELEDGRVVAPAYFLPILGEAELDRLFRDGLEQTCAQLQAWEREGLRVDATINLPPSALLDASCARWVESALLRHGIEPRRLTLELLESQELDFQAQHTALHSLHELGVRLAMDDLGAGYSSLQRLARLPFDTIKVDQGLALNMRKDPLQTLSLVRAIVRLASDLGRELVVEGLEDRGVIEAALECGARYGQGYGIARPMPAEAFAAWRRDYRPGTQPGEIASFLGMLACCWRLGRRAQEQVPSGTQERVLRFLARRSLAQGELAGWYASLGAGGRLDDAEGARLVDWLLQQVRSEAEESRVA
;
A
#
# COMPACT_ATOMS: atom_id res chain seq x y z
N MET A 1 -12.46 -48.21 -4.85
CA MET A 1 -12.57 -47.42 -3.58
C MET A 1 -11.85 -46.09 -3.80
N ARG A 2 -12.48 -45.02 -3.37
CA ARG A 2 -11.81 -43.68 -3.36
C ARG A 2 -10.96 -43.59 -2.09
N SER A 3 -9.86 -42.86 -2.14
CA SER A 3 -9.02 -42.59 -0.98
C SER A 3 -9.37 -41.24 -0.34
N SER A 4 -9.14 -41.09 0.96
CA SER A 4 -9.31 -39.85 1.67
C SER A 4 -8.22 -39.66 2.71
N VAL A 5 -7.89 -38.40 3.00
CA VAL A 5 -7.03 -38.05 4.13
C VAL A 5 -7.66 -36.90 4.91
N ALA A 6 -7.68 -37.05 6.24
CA ALA A 6 -8.13 -36.01 7.15
C ALA A 6 -6.91 -35.30 7.74
N ILE A 7 -6.87 -33.98 7.59
CA ILE A 7 -5.79 -33.14 8.05
C ILE A 7 -6.29 -32.30 9.22
N PRO A 8 -5.83 -32.58 10.46
CA PRO A 8 -6.24 -31.81 11.62
C PRO A 8 -5.57 -30.45 11.60
N VAL A 9 -6.34 -29.39 11.80
CA VAL A 9 -5.85 -28.02 12.02
C VAL A 9 -5.82 -27.78 13.53
N LEU A 10 -4.63 -27.53 14.06
CA LEU A 10 -4.37 -27.46 15.48
C LEU A 10 -4.33 -26.01 15.97
N ALA A 11 -5.19 -25.68 16.94
CA ALA A 11 -5.15 -24.39 17.65
C ALA A 11 -3.98 -24.31 18.64
N ALA A 12 -3.65 -25.44 19.27
CA ALA A 12 -2.53 -25.63 20.19
C ALA A 12 -2.03 -27.08 20.08
N PRO A 13 -0.85 -27.41 20.59
CA PRO A 13 -0.40 -28.82 20.64
C PRO A 13 -1.47 -29.74 21.21
N GLY A 14 -1.88 -30.75 20.43
CA GLY A 14 -2.91 -31.71 20.83
C GLY A 14 -4.36 -31.24 20.76
N ARG A 15 -4.67 -29.99 20.45
CA ARG A 15 -6.05 -29.46 20.36
C ARG A 15 -6.45 -29.19 18.92
N CYS A 16 -7.19 -30.14 18.33
CA CYS A 16 -7.77 -29.99 16.99
C CYS A 16 -8.96 -29.01 17.00
N SER A 17 -8.97 -28.04 16.10
CA SER A 17 -10.04 -27.06 15.98
C SER A 17 -10.86 -27.21 14.71
N MET A 18 -10.29 -27.83 13.70
CA MET A 18 -10.94 -28.07 12.41
C MET A 18 -10.27 -29.29 11.75
N ILE A 19 -11.00 -29.96 10.89
CA ILE A 19 -10.46 -31.04 10.04
C ILE A 19 -10.69 -30.64 8.59
N VAL A 20 -9.61 -30.60 7.80
CA VAL A 20 -9.67 -30.48 6.35
C VAL A 20 -9.60 -31.85 5.74
N SER A 21 -10.64 -32.27 5.01
CA SER A 21 -10.69 -33.56 4.34
C SER A 21 -10.38 -33.44 2.86
N LEU A 22 -9.39 -34.20 2.38
CA LEU A 22 -9.09 -34.33 0.96
C LEU A 22 -9.63 -35.66 0.45
N LEU A 23 -10.35 -35.62 -0.66
CA LEU A 23 -10.87 -36.82 -1.32
C LEU A 23 -10.08 -37.07 -2.60
N GLY A 24 -9.55 -38.26 -2.74
CA GLY A 24 -8.83 -38.73 -3.93
C GLY A 24 -9.72 -39.53 -4.87
N ALA A 25 -9.56 -39.34 -6.17
CA ALA A 25 -10.31 -40.08 -7.20
C ALA A 25 -9.83 -41.55 -7.33
N TYR A 26 -8.58 -41.81 -6.92
CA TYR A 26 -7.92 -43.11 -7.03
C TYR A 26 -7.64 -43.74 -5.67
N PRO A 27 -7.63 -45.09 -5.56
CA PRO A 27 -7.19 -45.81 -4.36
C PRO A 27 -5.75 -45.45 -4.01
N HIS A 28 -5.40 -45.39 -2.73
CA HIS A 28 -4.05 -45.19 -2.21
C HIS A 28 -3.36 -43.87 -2.66
N GLN A 29 -4.09 -42.88 -3.21
CA GLN A 29 -3.57 -41.66 -3.75
C GLN A 29 -2.72 -40.85 -2.74
N PHE A 30 -3.06 -40.94 -1.43
CA PHE A 30 -2.37 -40.23 -0.36
C PHE A 30 -1.19 -40.97 0.28
N GLU A 31 -0.89 -42.20 -0.18
CA GLU A 31 0.17 -43.04 0.38
C GLU A 31 1.55 -42.78 -0.24
N ALA A 32 1.60 -42.15 -1.42
CA ALA A 32 2.84 -41.80 -2.08
C ALA A 32 3.69 -40.85 -1.22
N PRO A 33 5.04 -41.03 -1.14
CA PRO A 33 5.90 -40.19 -0.29
C PRO A 33 5.77 -38.69 -0.56
N TRP A 34 5.70 -38.27 -1.82
CA TRP A 34 5.51 -36.88 -2.21
C TRP A 34 4.15 -36.32 -1.81
N MET A 35 3.11 -37.14 -1.86
CA MET A 35 1.76 -36.77 -1.42
C MET A 35 1.70 -36.61 0.10
N ARG A 36 2.35 -37.47 0.87
CA ARG A 36 2.49 -37.31 2.32
C ARG A 36 3.22 -36.03 2.68
N GLN A 37 4.27 -35.68 1.90
CA GLN A 37 4.98 -34.40 2.07
C GLN A 37 4.06 -33.21 1.77
N PHE A 38 3.29 -33.28 0.68
CA PHE A 38 2.29 -32.28 0.33
C PHE A 38 1.25 -32.09 1.45
N VAL A 39 0.69 -33.17 1.96
CA VAL A 39 -0.28 -33.13 3.08
C VAL A 39 0.33 -32.48 4.33
N ARG A 40 1.58 -32.81 4.69
CA ARG A 40 2.29 -32.15 5.81
C ARG A 40 2.50 -30.67 5.58
N THR A 41 2.88 -30.27 4.38
CA THR A 41 3.04 -28.87 4.00
C THR A 41 1.70 -28.14 4.08
N LEU A 42 0.64 -28.72 3.55
CA LEU A 42 -0.73 -28.18 3.63
C LEU A 42 -1.18 -28.03 5.08
N GLN A 43 -0.93 -29.05 5.93
CA GLN A 43 -1.22 -28.96 7.37
C GLN A 43 -0.47 -27.82 8.05
N ALA A 44 0.84 -27.67 7.75
CA ALA A 44 1.64 -26.60 8.31
C ALA A 44 1.13 -25.19 7.88
N HIS A 45 0.69 -25.06 6.64
CA HIS A 45 0.08 -23.84 6.14
C HIS A 45 -1.29 -23.57 6.77
N ALA A 46 -2.16 -24.59 6.81
CA ALA A 46 -3.47 -24.49 7.45
C ALA A 46 -3.36 -24.13 8.95
N ASN A 47 -2.40 -24.71 9.66
CA ASN A 47 -2.12 -24.37 11.06
C ASN A 47 -1.62 -22.91 11.21
N ARG A 48 -0.78 -22.43 10.30
CA ARG A 48 -0.32 -21.03 10.29
C ARG A 48 -1.45 -20.06 9.99
N ALA A 49 -2.21 -20.32 8.94
CA ALA A 49 -3.38 -19.52 8.56
C ALA A 49 -4.41 -19.48 9.69
N TRP A 50 -4.70 -20.62 10.31
CA TRP A 50 -5.61 -20.73 11.46
C TRP A 50 -5.12 -19.98 12.70
N ARG A 51 -3.82 -20.02 12.98
CA ARG A 51 -3.21 -19.25 14.07
C ARG A 51 -3.16 -17.75 13.74
N ALA A 52 -2.90 -17.40 12.49
CA ALA A 52 -2.93 -16.01 12.02
C ALA A 52 -4.35 -15.44 12.04
N ALA A 53 -5.35 -16.22 11.63
CA ALA A 53 -6.76 -15.85 11.72
C ALA A 53 -7.29 -15.79 13.16
N ARG A 54 -6.63 -16.45 14.10
CA ARG A 54 -6.93 -16.47 15.55
C ARG A 54 -5.85 -15.83 16.43
N ALA A 55 -4.65 -15.51 15.89
CA ALA A 55 -3.89 -14.46 16.50
C ALA A 55 -4.91 -13.34 16.67
N PRO A 56 -5.06 -12.76 17.86
CA PRO A 56 -5.87 -11.59 17.94
C PRO A 56 -5.24 -10.58 16.96
N SER A 57 -5.68 -10.60 15.70
CA SER A 57 -6.02 -9.39 15.06
C SER A 57 -6.74 -8.69 16.18
N ALA A 58 -6.27 -7.54 16.60
CA ALA A 58 -7.00 -6.68 17.51
C ALA A 58 -8.27 -6.15 16.78
N ALA A 59 -9.02 -7.04 16.14
CA ALA A 59 -10.43 -6.94 15.98
C ALA A 59 -10.91 -6.97 17.42
N LEU A 60 -10.88 -5.78 18.04
CA LEU A 60 -11.58 -5.51 19.27
C LEU A 60 -12.92 -6.18 19.09
N MET A 61 -13.22 -7.21 19.91
CA MET A 61 -14.56 -7.74 20.00
C MET A 61 -15.40 -6.61 20.61
N LEU A 62 -15.94 -5.77 19.74
CA LEU A 62 -16.89 -4.76 20.16
C LEU A 62 -18.07 -5.50 20.78
N SER A 63 -18.50 -5.06 21.94
CA SER A 63 -19.77 -5.57 22.48
C SER A 63 -20.89 -5.26 21.47
N GLN A 64 -21.94 -6.08 21.47
CA GLN A 64 -23.07 -5.87 20.54
C GLN A 64 -23.67 -4.47 20.67
N ASP A 65 -23.69 -3.92 21.89
CA ASP A 65 -24.22 -2.57 22.14
C ASP A 65 -23.32 -1.48 21.53
N VAL A 66 -21.99 -1.63 21.65
CA VAL A 66 -21.05 -0.69 21.01
C VAL A 66 -21.11 -0.80 19.49
N ALA A 67 -21.18 -2.02 18.95
CA ALA A 67 -21.33 -2.26 17.52
C ALA A 67 -22.62 -1.62 16.95
N ARG A 68 -23.73 -1.78 17.67
CA ARG A 68 -25.01 -1.15 17.33
C ARG A 68 -24.90 0.37 17.39
N GLY A 69 -24.35 0.92 18.48
CA GLY A 69 -24.17 2.37 18.62
C GLY A 69 -23.27 2.97 17.52
N TYR A 70 -22.21 2.27 17.11
CA TYR A 70 -21.37 2.72 15.99
C TYR A 70 -22.15 2.72 14.66
N ARG A 71 -22.95 1.68 14.40
CA ARG A 71 -23.75 1.57 13.19
C ARG A 71 -24.84 2.66 13.13
N GLU A 72 -25.58 2.86 14.21
CA GLU A 72 -26.60 3.91 14.32
C GLU A 72 -25.96 5.29 14.13
N ARG A 73 -24.91 5.60 14.87
CA ARG A 73 -24.24 6.90 14.81
C ARG A 73 -23.62 7.17 13.44
N LEU A 74 -23.05 6.15 12.78
CA LEU A 74 -22.45 6.29 11.45
C LEU A 74 -23.44 6.85 10.43
N PHE A 75 -24.68 6.35 10.46
CA PHE A 75 -25.74 6.72 9.52
C PHE A 75 -26.68 7.81 10.04
N ASP A 76 -26.48 8.25 11.28
CA ASP A 76 -27.16 9.40 11.88
C ASP A 76 -26.20 10.60 12.03
N GLY A 77 -25.55 10.93 10.92
CA GLY A 77 -24.69 12.12 10.83
C GLY A 77 -23.32 12.00 11.49
N GLY A 78 -22.86 10.79 11.89
CA GLY A 78 -21.53 10.57 12.43
C GLY A 78 -20.47 10.28 11.38
N LEU A 79 -20.83 10.02 10.12
CA LEU A 79 -19.87 9.84 9.04
C LEU A 79 -19.15 11.16 8.73
N ARG A 80 -17.81 11.11 8.72
CA ARG A 80 -16.93 12.19 8.24
C ARG A 80 -15.93 11.63 7.25
N MET A 81 -15.73 12.31 6.13
CA MET A 81 -14.67 11.98 5.20
C MET A 81 -13.43 12.79 5.56
N TYR A 82 -12.45 12.11 6.13
CA TYR A 82 -11.10 12.66 6.31
C TYR A 82 -10.34 12.54 5.00
N VAL A 83 -9.26 13.31 4.87
CA VAL A 83 -8.42 13.27 3.68
C VAL A 83 -6.96 12.99 4.05
N GLN A 84 -6.32 12.15 3.26
CA GLN A 84 -4.88 11.93 3.35
C GLN A 84 -4.22 12.36 2.06
N PRO A 85 -3.20 13.24 2.13
CA PRO A 85 -2.51 13.73 0.95
C PRO A 85 -1.73 12.65 0.21
N VAL A 86 -1.85 12.64 -1.12
CA VAL A 86 -0.97 11.93 -2.05
C VAL A 86 -0.10 12.97 -2.73
N VAL A 87 1.22 12.86 -2.57
CA VAL A 87 2.15 13.88 -3.06
C VAL A 87 2.99 13.38 -4.22
N ASP A 88 3.30 14.26 -5.16
CA ASP A 88 4.36 14.06 -6.14
C ASP A 88 5.71 14.18 -5.41
N LEU A 89 6.40 13.05 -5.25
CA LEU A 89 7.65 12.95 -4.50
C LEU A 89 8.80 13.73 -5.15
N HIS A 90 8.73 14.01 -6.46
CA HIS A 90 9.74 14.76 -7.17
C HIS A 90 9.52 16.27 -7.06
N GLY A 91 8.27 16.70 -7.15
CA GLY A 91 7.92 18.14 -7.14
C GLY A 91 7.43 18.65 -5.80
N GLY A 92 7.19 17.77 -4.82
CA GLY A 92 6.64 18.12 -3.51
C GLY A 92 5.23 18.68 -3.55
N ARG A 93 4.52 18.58 -4.68
CA ARG A 93 3.17 19.11 -4.85
C ARG A 93 2.12 18.06 -4.47
N CYS A 94 1.12 18.47 -3.72
CA CYS A 94 -0.06 17.67 -3.45
C CYS A 94 -1.19 18.13 -4.39
N THR A 95 -1.58 17.24 -5.30
CA THR A 95 -2.69 17.45 -6.24
C THR A 95 -3.80 16.42 -6.08
N LYS A 96 -3.61 15.45 -5.21
CA LYS A 96 -4.53 14.35 -4.96
C LYS A 96 -4.67 14.11 -3.46
N VAL A 97 -5.85 13.66 -3.04
CA VAL A 97 -6.11 13.19 -1.69
C VAL A 97 -6.86 11.87 -1.73
N GLU A 98 -6.65 11.02 -0.76
CA GLU A 98 -7.52 9.88 -0.50
C GLU A 98 -8.56 10.25 0.55
N ALA A 99 -9.85 10.04 0.21
CA ALA A 99 -10.97 10.27 1.10
C ALA A 99 -11.22 9.01 1.94
N LEU A 100 -11.09 9.14 3.25
CA LEU A 100 -11.09 8.06 4.23
C LEU A 100 -12.22 8.25 5.23
N ALA A 101 -13.15 7.30 5.27
CA ALA A 101 -14.24 7.33 6.23
C ALA A 101 -13.74 7.35 7.67
N ARG A 102 -14.40 8.14 8.51
CA ARG A 102 -14.23 8.18 9.98
C ARG A 102 -15.61 8.23 10.62
N LEU A 103 -15.73 7.60 11.76
CA LEU A 103 -16.94 7.72 12.57
C LEU A 103 -16.65 8.70 13.71
N GLU A 104 -17.35 9.83 13.70
CA GLU A 104 -17.31 10.81 14.78
C GLU A 104 -18.44 10.53 15.78
N LEU A 105 -18.06 10.24 17.01
CA LEU A 105 -19.00 10.00 18.11
C LEU A 105 -19.53 11.33 18.68
N GLU A 106 -20.60 11.26 19.47
CA GLU A 106 -21.21 12.45 20.08
C GLU A 106 -20.27 13.19 21.04
N ASP A 107 -19.32 12.48 21.65
CA ASP A 107 -18.30 13.03 22.54
C ASP A 107 -17.08 13.61 21.79
N GLY A 108 -17.13 13.66 20.45
CA GLY A 108 -16.07 14.18 19.60
C GLY A 108 -14.93 13.18 19.32
N ARG A 109 -14.97 11.98 19.88
CA ARG A 109 -13.97 10.94 19.53
C ARG A 109 -14.15 10.46 18.10
N VAL A 110 -13.02 10.25 17.41
CA VAL A 110 -12.98 9.78 16.02
C VAL A 110 -12.54 8.33 15.99
N VAL A 111 -13.37 7.47 15.42
CA VAL A 111 -13.15 6.03 15.29
C VAL A 111 -12.67 5.70 13.87
N ALA A 112 -11.58 4.93 13.78
CA ALA A 112 -11.01 4.53 12.50
C ALA A 112 -11.82 3.40 11.82
N PRO A 113 -11.75 3.25 10.49
CA PRO A 113 -12.49 2.25 9.72
C PRO A 113 -12.32 0.82 10.22
N ALA A 114 -11.13 0.44 10.66
CA ALA A 114 -10.83 -0.89 11.18
C ALA A 114 -11.75 -1.33 12.33
N TYR A 115 -12.39 -0.40 13.04
CA TYR A 115 -13.28 -0.69 14.15
C TYR A 115 -14.77 -0.75 13.77
N PHE A 116 -15.19 -0.10 12.70
CA PHE A 116 -16.61 -0.07 12.31
C PHE A 116 -16.90 -0.77 10.97
N LEU A 117 -15.95 -0.84 10.02
CA LEU A 117 -16.21 -1.54 8.77
C LEU A 117 -16.57 -3.03 8.95
N PRO A 118 -15.87 -3.80 9.84
CA PRO A 118 -16.16 -5.23 10.02
C PRO A 118 -17.56 -5.55 10.56
N ILE A 119 -18.26 -4.57 11.12
CA ILE A 119 -19.61 -4.77 11.67
C ILE A 119 -20.73 -4.40 10.68
N LEU A 120 -20.37 -3.87 9.51
CA LEU A 120 -21.34 -3.46 8.48
C LEU A 120 -21.62 -4.61 7.52
N GLY A 121 -22.90 -4.73 7.12
CA GLY A 121 -23.31 -5.59 6.02
C GLY A 121 -23.14 -4.89 4.66
N GLU A 122 -23.33 -5.65 3.55
CA GLU A 122 -23.16 -5.14 2.19
C GLU A 122 -24.01 -3.88 1.92
N ALA A 123 -25.29 -3.91 2.24
CA ALA A 123 -26.18 -2.76 2.05
C ALA A 123 -25.75 -1.50 2.85
N GLU A 124 -25.11 -1.71 4.00
CA GLU A 124 -24.57 -0.62 4.83
C GLU A 124 -23.24 -0.11 4.26
N LEU A 125 -22.41 -0.99 3.68
CA LEU A 125 -21.19 -0.59 2.94
C LEU A 125 -21.55 0.21 1.69
N ASP A 126 -22.60 -0.18 0.96
CA ASP A 126 -23.09 0.56 -0.20
C ASP A 126 -23.64 1.93 0.19
N ARG A 127 -24.34 2.01 1.32
CA ARG A 127 -24.80 3.30 1.88
C ARG A 127 -23.62 4.17 2.30
N LEU A 128 -22.63 3.59 2.99
CA LEU A 128 -21.41 4.28 3.40
C LEU A 128 -20.67 4.85 2.18
N PHE A 129 -20.55 4.07 1.12
CA PHE A 129 -19.96 4.54 -0.14
C PHE A 129 -20.72 5.73 -0.72
N ARG A 130 -22.05 5.65 -0.84
CA ARG A 130 -22.87 6.75 -1.38
C ARG A 130 -22.77 8.02 -0.55
N ASP A 131 -22.91 7.89 0.77
CA ASP A 131 -22.85 9.03 1.69
C ASP A 131 -21.43 9.65 1.69
N GLY A 132 -20.37 8.81 1.63
CA GLY A 132 -19.00 9.25 1.52
C GLY A 132 -18.68 9.91 0.17
N LEU A 133 -19.24 9.40 -0.93
CA LEU A 133 -19.11 9.98 -2.27
C LEU A 133 -19.73 11.38 -2.32
N GLU A 134 -20.92 11.56 -1.77
CA GLU A 134 -21.57 12.87 -1.68
C GLU A 134 -20.72 13.86 -0.87
N GLN A 135 -20.21 13.46 0.30
CA GLN A 135 -19.34 14.32 1.11
C GLN A 135 -18.04 14.67 0.37
N THR A 136 -17.44 13.69 -0.32
CA THR A 136 -16.20 13.91 -1.08
C THR A 136 -16.41 14.88 -2.24
N CYS A 137 -17.49 14.72 -3.02
CA CYS A 137 -17.82 15.64 -4.12
C CYS A 137 -18.16 17.04 -3.61
N ALA A 138 -18.91 17.15 -2.51
CA ALA A 138 -19.20 18.44 -1.88
C ALA A 138 -17.93 19.15 -1.40
N GLN A 139 -16.97 18.38 -0.85
CA GLN A 139 -15.69 18.93 -0.41
C GLN A 139 -14.82 19.39 -1.59
N LEU A 140 -14.77 18.62 -2.68
CA LEU A 140 -14.08 19.04 -3.90
C LEU A 140 -14.64 20.34 -4.46
N GLN A 141 -15.97 20.49 -4.47
CA GLN A 141 -16.64 21.72 -4.88
C GLN A 141 -16.29 22.91 -3.95
N ALA A 142 -16.27 22.68 -2.62
CA ALA A 142 -15.91 23.72 -1.66
C ALA A 142 -14.48 24.20 -1.90
N TRP A 143 -13.52 23.32 -2.06
CA TRP A 143 -12.14 23.66 -2.37
C TRP A 143 -11.99 24.38 -3.70
N GLU A 144 -12.76 24.01 -4.72
CA GLU A 144 -12.68 24.69 -6.01
C GLU A 144 -13.16 26.14 -5.93
N ARG A 145 -14.20 26.42 -5.11
CA ARG A 145 -14.66 27.79 -4.82
C ARG A 145 -13.58 28.63 -4.10
N GLU A 146 -12.71 27.99 -3.33
CA GLU A 146 -11.56 28.59 -2.67
C GLU A 146 -10.30 28.68 -3.59
N GLY A 147 -10.42 28.29 -4.85
CA GLY A 147 -9.29 28.25 -5.81
C GLY A 147 -8.33 27.07 -5.59
N LEU A 148 -8.73 26.11 -4.79
CA LEU A 148 -7.92 24.93 -4.47
C LEU A 148 -8.36 23.74 -5.34
N ARG A 149 -7.66 23.51 -6.45
CA ARG A 149 -7.95 22.38 -7.33
C ARG A 149 -7.20 21.13 -6.87
N VAL A 150 -7.94 20.09 -6.51
CA VAL A 150 -7.46 18.80 -5.98
C VAL A 150 -8.32 17.66 -6.54
N ASP A 151 -7.72 16.54 -6.87
CA ASP A 151 -8.41 15.31 -7.23
C ASP A 151 -8.63 14.45 -5.98
N ALA A 152 -9.67 13.62 -5.95
CA ALA A 152 -9.93 12.74 -4.82
C ALA A 152 -10.03 11.28 -5.24
N THR A 153 -9.56 10.40 -4.37
CA THR A 153 -9.77 8.96 -4.46
C THR A 153 -10.72 8.53 -3.34
N ILE A 154 -11.64 7.62 -3.63
CA ILE A 154 -12.54 7.01 -2.65
C ILE A 154 -12.62 5.51 -2.85
N ASN A 155 -12.66 4.76 -1.75
CA ASN A 155 -12.80 3.31 -1.74
C ASN A 155 -14.19 2.89 -2.23
N LEU A 156 -14.24 1.94 -3.20
CA LEU A 156 -15.45 1.37 -3.77
C LEU A 156 -15.63 -0.06 -3.27
N PRO A 157 -16.65 -0.36 -2.45
CA PRO A 157 -16.93 -1.72 -2.00
C PRO A 157 -17.33 -2.64 -3.16
N PRO A 158 -17.03 -3.94 -3.09
CA PRO A 158 -17.41 -4.92 -4.11
C PRO A 158 -18.91 -4.98 -4.37
N SER A 159 -19.71 -4.92 -3.31
CA SER A 159 -21.17 -4.90 -3.39
C SER A 159 -21.68 -3.71 -4.18
N ALA A 160 -21.15 -2.51 -3.90
CA ALA A 160 -21.49 -1.30 -4.65
C ALA A 160 -21.05 -1.38 -6.12
N LEU A 161 -19.85 -1.91 -6.41
CA LEU A 161 -19.37 -2.09 -7.79
C LEU A 161 -20.33 -2.96 -8.62
N LEU A 162 -20.83 -4.06 -8.02
CA LEU A 162 -21.71 -5.02 -8.73
C LEU A 162 -23.18 -4.57 -8.78
N ASP A 163 -23.56 -3.52 -8.07
CA ASP A 163 -24.90 -2.95 -8.17
C ASP A 163 -25.07 -2.24 -9.53
N ALA A 164 -26.10 -2.62 -10.27
CA ALA A 164 -26.41 -2.02 -11.57
C ALA A 164 -26.66 -0.50 -11.53
N SER A 165 -26.84 0.07 -10.34
CA SER A 165 -27.03 1.51 -10.13
C SER A 165 -25.73 2.24 -9.80
N CYS A 166 -24.62 1.55 -9.61
CA CYS A 166 -23.35 2.14 -9.17
C CYS A 166 -22.93 3.33 -10.06
N ALA A 167 -22.88 3.11 -11.37
CA ALA A 167 -22.53 4.17 -12.33
C ALA A 167 -23.46 5.38 -12.21
N ARG A 168 -24.76 5.17 -12.00
CA ARG A 168 -25.73 6.25 -11.81
C ARG A 168 -25.54 7.00 -10.50
N TRP A 169 -25.15 6.33 -9.41
CA TRP A 169 -24.83 7.01 -8.14
C TRP A 169 -23.64 7.93 -8.32
N VAL A 170 -22.59 7.44 -8.99
CA VAL A 170 -21.38 8.22 -9.28
C VAL A 170 -21.70 9.41 -10.17
N GLU A 171 -22.36 9.19 -11.31
CA GLU A 171 -22.77 10.25 -12.24
C GLU A 171 -23.61 11.32 -11.55
N SER A 172 -24.63 10.90 -10.78
CA SER A 172 -25.51 11.82 -10.07
C SER A 172 -24.76 12.70 -9.05
N ALA A 173 -23.82 12.13 -8.31
CA ALA A 173 -23.01 12.89 -7.35
C ALA A 173 -22.11 13.90 -8.07
N LEU A 174 -21.42 13.48 -9.14
CA LEU A 174 -20.54 14.35 -9.93
C LEU A 174 -21.33 15.52 -10.55
N LEU A 175 -22.49 15.25 -11.16
CA LEU A 175 -23.35 16.28 -11.76
C LEU A 175 -23.88 17.25 -10.69
N ARG A 176 -24.34 16.76 -9.55
CA ARG A 176 -24.90 17.59 -8.47
C ARG A 176 -23.88 18.60 -7.95
N HIS A 177 -22.64 18.21 -7.84
CA HIS A 177 -21.56 19.04 -7.30
C HIS A 177 -20.71 19.74 -8.40
N GLY A 178 -21.02 19.49 -9.68
CA GLY A 178 -20.28 20.08 -10.81
C GLY A 178 -18.81 19.63 -10.89
N ILE A 179 -18.53 18.38 -10.49
CA ILE A 179 -17.18 17.83 -10.50
C ILE A 179 -16.89 17.14 -11.84
N GLU A 180 -15.77 17.48 -12.46
CA GLU A 180 -15.30 16.76 -13.64
C GLU A 180 -15.01 15.29 -13.30
N PRO A 181 -15.54 14.30 -14.05
CA PRO A 181 -15.38 12.87 -13.71
C PRO A 181 -13.94 12.44 -13.46
N ARG A 182 -12.99 12.89 -14.29
CA ARG A 182 -11.55 12.56 -14.16
C ARG A 182 -10.90 13.01 -12.85
N ARG A 183 -11.57 13.86 -12.06
CA ARG A 183 -11.09 14.30 -10.74
C ARG A 183 -11.47 13.34 -9.62
N LEU A 184 -12.33 12.38 -9.92
CA LEU A 184 -12.68 11.30 -9.00
C LEU A 184 -11.99 10.01 -9.44
N THR A 185 -11.32 9.36 -8.50
CA THR A 185 -10.77 8.01 -8.66
C THR A 185 -11.53 7.07 -7.73
N LEU A 186 -12.00 5.96 -8.27
CA LEU A 186 -12.63 4.89 -7.49
C LEU A 186 -11.60 3.79 -7.27
N GLU A 187 -11.43 3.38 -6.02
CA GLU A 187 -10.38 2.47 -5.58
C GLU A 187 -10.94 1.13 -5.17
N LEU A 188 -10.35 0.06 -5.69
CA LEU A 188 -10.79 -1.32 -5.48
C LEU A 188 -9.65 -2.15 -4.92
N LEU A 189 -9.93 -2.92 -3.88
CA LEU A 189 -8.98 -3.88 -3.31
C LEU A 189 -8.66 -5.01 -4.30
N GLU A 190 -7.38 -5.38 -4.40
CA GLU A 190 -6.91 -6.51 -5.23
C GLU A 190 -7.53 -7.84 -4.82
N SER A 191 -7.64 -8.09 -3.52
CA SER A 191 -7.99 -9.39 -2.92
C SER A 191 -9.45 -9.83 -3.09
N GLN A 192 -10.26 -9.05 -3.80
CA GLN A 192 -11.70 -9.34 -3.97
C GLN A 192 -11.92 -10.42 -5.04
N GLU A 193 -12.41 -11.60 -4.60
CA GLU A 193 -12.83 -12.69 -5.49
C GLU A 193 -14.18 -12.35 -6.14
N LEU A 194 -14.16 -11.46 -7.14
CA LEU A 194 -15.32 -11.17 -7.98
C LEU A 194 -15.24 -11.96 -9.27
N ASP A 195 -16.40 -12.32 -9.81
CA ASP A 195 -16.48 -12.85 -11.19
C ASP A 195 -15.84 -11.84 -12.15
N PHE A 196 -14.87 -12.31 -12.93
CA PHE A 196 -14.06 -11.44 -13.79
C PHE A 196 -14.94 -10.69 -14.83
N GLN A 197 -15.94 -11.37 -15.39
CA GLN A 197 -16.79 -10.77 -16.43
C GLN A 197 -17.72 -9.69 -15.84
N ALA A 198 -18.31 -9.95 -14.69
CA ALA A 198 -19.15 -8.98 -13.99
C ALA A 198 -18.33 -7.76 -13.59
N GLN A 199 -17.13 -7.97 -13.03
CA GLN A 199 -16.21 -6.89 -12.68
C GLN A 199 -15.77 -6.07 -13.89
N HIS A 200 -15.41 -6.74 -14.99
CA HIS A 200 -15.01 -6.09 -16.24
C HIS A 200 -16.13 -5.16 -16.75
N THR A 201 -17.37 -5.66 -16.82
CA THR A 201 -18.51 -4.87 -17.28
C THR A 201 -18.75 -3.66 -16.38
N ALA A 202 -18.76 -3.84 -15.06
CA ALA A 202 -19.00 -2.76 -14.10
C ALA A 202 -17.91 -1.68 -14.16
N LEU A 203 -16.63 -2.09 -14.23
CA LEU A 203 -15.50 -1.15 -14.31
C LEU A 203 -15.48 -0.38 -15.63
N HIS A 204 -15.84 -1.03 -16.75
CA HIS A 204 -15.96 -0.32 -18.03
C HIS A 204 -17.07 0.73 -17.99
N SER A 205 -18.23 0.42 -17.41
CA SER A 205 -19.32 1.41 -17.28
C SER A 205 -18.90 2.64 -16.45
N LEU A 206 -18.13 2.44 -15.39
CA LEU A 206 -17.57 3.54 -14.60
C LEU A 206 -16.51 4.33 -15.37
N HIS A 207 -15.62 3.64 -16.07
CA HIS A 207 -14.58 4.28 -16.88
C HIS A 207 -15.16 5.09 -18.05
N GLU A 208 -16.27 4.64 -18.66
CA GLU A 208 -17.00 5.36 -19.70
C GLU A 208 -17.61 6.67 -19.20
N LEU A 209 -17.94 6.79 -17.91
CA LEU A 209 -18.30 8.08 -17.29
C LEU A 209 -17.14 9.06 -17.23
N GLY A 210 -15.90 8.60 -17.44
CA GLY A 210 -14.68 9.38 -17.37
C GLY A 210 -14.06 9.47 -15.97
N VAL A 211 -14.56 8.70 -14.97
CA VAL A 211 -13.87 8.57 -13.68
C VAL A 211 -12.63 7.71 -13.81
N ARG A 212 -11.65 7.93 -12.96
CA ARG A 212 -10.45 7.11 -12.88
C ARG A 212 -10.66 5.92 -11.97
N LEU A 213 -9.91 4.85 -12.25
CA LEU A 213 -9.95 3.62 -11.47
C LEU A 213 -8.57 3.32 -10.89
N ALA A 214 -8.52 2.95 -9.62
CA ALA A 214 -7.30 2.53 -8.95
C ALA A 214 -7.41 1.09 -8.44
N MET A 215 -6.33 0.32 -8.63
CA MET A 215 -6.16 -0.98 -7.98
C MET A 215 -5.35 -0.77 -6.72
N ASP A 216 -5.92 -1.16 -5.59
CA ASP A 216 -5.31 -1.07 -4.27
C ASP A 216 -4.70 -2.40 -3.83
N ASP A 217 -3.73 -2.31 -2.90
CA ASP A 217 -3.05 -3.46 -2.27
C ASP A 217 -2.32 -4.39 -3.25
N LEU A 218 -1.72 -3.85 -4.35
CA LEU A 218 -0.99 -4.68 -5.29
C LEU A 218 0.16 -5.42 -4.61
N GLY A 219 0.12 -6.75 -4.68
CA GLY A 219 1.11 -7.66 -4.09
C GLY A 219 0.56 -8.56 -2.99
N ALA A 220 -0.69 -8.37 -2.56
CA ALA A 220 -1.34 -9.20 -1.56
C ALA A 220 -1.97 -10.49 -2.12
N GLY A 221 -2.20 -10.60 -3.46
CA GLY A 221 -2.94 -11.70 -4.09
C GLY A 221 -2.25 -12.36 -5.29
N TYR A 222 -2.85 -13.48 -5.79
CA TYR A 222 -2.28 -14.34 -6.83
C TYR A 222 -2.67 -13.98 -8.29
N SER A 223 -3.63 -13.09 -8.52
CA SER A 223 -4.23 -12.84 -9.85
C SER A 223 -4.02 -11.42 -10.39
N SER A 224 -3.25 -10.61 -9.69
CA SER A 224 -3.09 -9.16 -9.90
C SER A 224 -2.62 -8.77 -11.30
N LEU A 225 -1.62 -9.46 -11.85
CA LEU A 225 -1.05 -9.10 -13.17
C LEU A 225 -2.04 -9.28 -14.30
N GLN A 226 -2.87 -10.33 -14.26
CA GLN A 226 -3.89 -10.55 -15.28
C GLN A 226 -5.00 -9.51 -15.22
N ARG A 227 -5.44 -9.16 -14.02
CA ARG A 227 -6.45 -8.11 -13.80
C ARG A 227 -5.91 -6.75 -14.23
N LEU A 228 -4.67 -6.43 -13.84
CA LEU A 228 -4.00 -5.19 -14.20
C LEU A 228 -3.85 -5.02 -15.73
N ALA A 229 -3.59 -6.11 -16.45
CA ALA A 229 -3.44 -6.08 -17.91
C ALA A 229 -4.77 -5.96 -18.66
N ARG A 230 -5.89 -6.39 -18.07
CA ARG A 230 -7.18 -6.51 -18.76
C ARG A 230 -8.24 -5.52 -18.29
N LEU A 231 -8.12 -4.98 -17.08
CA LEU A 231 -9.10 -4.04 -16.53
C LEU A 231 -8.61 -2.60 -16.70
N PRO A 232 -9.53 -1.63 -16.83
CA PRO A 232 -9.21 -0.25 -17.16
C PRO A 232 -8.72 0.55 -15.93
N PHE A 233 -7.72 0.06 -15.22
CA PHE A 233 -7.13 0.79 -14.11
C PHE A 233 -6.19 1.88 -14.63
N ASP A 234 -6.29 3.07 -14.08
CA ASP A 234 -5.41 4.22 -14.36
C ASP A 234 -4.26 4.29 -13.35
N THR A 235 -4.50 3.84 -12.12
CA THR A 235 -3.57 3.94 -11.00
C THR A 235 -3.37 2.58 -10.33
N ILE A 236 -2.16 2.35 -9.86
CA ILE A 236 -1.78 1.20 -9.04
C ILE A 236 -1.30 1.74 -7.70
N LYS A 237 -1.80 1.20 -6.59
CA LYS A 237 -1.31 1.49 -5.25
C LYS A 237 -0.53 0.29 -4.73
N VAL A 238 0.64 0.55 -4.21
CA VAL A 238 1.51 -0.46 -3.61
C VAL A 238 1.22 -0.50 -2.13
N ASP A 239 0.84 -1.67 -1.62
CA ASP A 239 0.46 -1.91 -0.22
C ASP A 239 1.52 -1.41 0.77
N GLN A 240 1.05 -0.80 1.86
CA GLN A 240 1.89 -0.29 2.93
C GLN A 240 2.83 -1.35 3.53
N GLY A 241 2.40 -2.62 3.60
CA GLY A 241 3.22 -3.71 4.13
C GLY A 241 4.49 -3.91 3.32
N LEU A 242 4.46 -3.63 2.01
CA LEU A 242 5.66 -3.66 1.18
C LEU A 242 6.63 -2.53 1.57
N ALA A 243 6.14 -1.30 1.76
CA ALA A 243 6.98 -0.18 2.19
C ALA A 243 7.57 -0.41 3.60
N LEU A 244 6.77 -0.92 4.54
CA LEU A 244 7.20 -1.28 5.90
C LEU A 244 8.27 -2.38 5.91
N ASN A 245 8.26 -3.28 4.93
CA ASN A 245 9.28 -4.33 4.79
C ASN A 245 10.63 -3.81 4.26
N MET A 246 10.71 -2.58 3.75
CA MET A 246 11.98 -1.99 3.29
C MET A 246 13.06 -1.96 4.37
N ARG A 247 12.69 -1.91 5.66
CA ARG A 247 13.65 -1.97 6.77
C ARG A 247 13.96 -3.39 7.24
N LYS A 248 13.06 -4.35 7.03
CA LYS A 248 13.21 -5.75 7.47
C LYS A 248 14.00 -6.57 6.48
N ASP A 249 13.65 -6.46 5.20
CA ASP A 249 14.36 -7.10 4.08
C ASP A 249 14.58 -6.08 2.95
N PRO A 250 15.58 -5.19 3.12
CA PRO A 250 15.75 -4.05 2.22
C PRO A 250 15.97 -4.46 0.76
N LEU A 251 16.88 -5.39 0.49
CA LEU A 251 17.28 -5.71 -0.89
C LEU A 251 16.15 -6.37 -1.68
N GLN A 252 15.42 -7.29 -1.06
CA GLN A 252 14.29 -7.95 -1.69
C GLN A 252 13.18 -6.94 -1.94
N THR A 253 12.87 -6.11 -0.96
CA THR A 253 11.79 -5.13 -1.05
C THR A 253 12.09 -4.03 -2.06
N LEU A 254 13.31 -3.48 -2.07
CA LEU A 254 13.73 -2.48 -3.07
C LEU A 254 13.65 -3.04 -4.49
N SER A 255 14.09 -4.31 -4.67
CA SER A 255 13.98 -4.99 -5.96
C SER A 255 12.53 -5.12 -6.42
N LEU A 256 11.63 -5.50 -5.52
CA LEU A 256 10.20 -5.68 -5.81
C LEU A 256 9.52 -4.35 -6.11
N VAL A 257 9.70 -3.32 -5.26
CA VAL A 257 9.13 -1.99 -5.49
C VAL A 257 9.57 -1.43 -6.84
N ARG A 258 10.87 -1.54 -7.18
CA ARG A 258 11.38 -1.09 -8.46
C ARG A 258 10.77 -1.86 -9.65
N ALA A 259 10.58 -3.18 -9.51
CA ALA A 259 9.94 -3.99 -10.53
C ALA A 259 8.49 -3.55 -10.77
N ILE A 260 7.75 -3.25 -9.70
CA ILE A 260 6.37 -2.74 -9.78
C ILE A 260 6.34 -1.34 -10.40
N VAL A 261 7.25 -0.44 -10.01
CA VAL A 261 7.38 0.89 -10.62
C VAL A 261 7.58 0.80 -12.13
N ARG A 262 8.49 -0.10 -12.56
CA ARG A 262 8.75 -0.32 -13.97
C ARG A 262 7.53 -0.91 -14.69
N LEU A 263 6.90 -1.91 -14.11
CA LEU A 263 5.67 -2.51 -14.65
C LEU A 263 4.56 -1.47 -14.85
N ALA A 264 4.31 -0.62 -13.85
CA ALA A 264 3.33 0.44 -13.94
C ALA A 264 3.65 1.41 -15.08
N SER A 265 4.92 1.81 -15.20
CA SER A 265 5.40 2.66 -16.30
C SER A 265 5.22 2.01 -17.67
N ASP A 266 5.60 0.74 -17.82
CA ASP A 266 5.48 -0.01 -19.08
C ASP A 266 4.01 -0.19 -19.51
N LEU A 267 3.09 -0.25 -18.53
CA LEU A 267 1.64 -0.29 -18.76
C LEU A 267 1.00 1.10 -18.92
N GLY A 268 1.78 2.19 -18.81
CA GLY A 268 1.28 3.56 -18.86
C GLY A 268 0.34 3.91 -17.70
N ARG A 269 0.53 3.28 -16.52
CA ARG A 269 -0.30 3.50 -15.31
C ARG A 269 0.44 4.38 -14.31
N GLU A 270 -0.30 5.20 -13.57
CA GLU A 270 0.26 5.90 -12.42
C GLU A 270 0.54 4.93 -11.28
N LEU A 271 1.59 5.17 -10.50
CA LEU A 271 1.90 4.39 -9.30
C LEU A 271 1.95 5.29 -8.08
N VAL A 272 1.27 4.85 -7.01
CA VAL A 272 1.33 5.45 -5.68
C VAL A 272 1.95 4.43 -4.72
N VAL A 273 3.00 4.81 -4.00
CA VAL A 273 3.57 3.99 -2.92
C VAL A 273 2.97 4.42 -1.60
N GLU A 274 2.35 3.48 -0.90
CA GLU A 274 1.78 3.69 0.41
C GLU A 274 2.75 3.37 1.56
N GLY A 275 2.35 3.73 2.79
CA GLY A 275 3.15 3.41 3.97
C GLY A 275 4.49 4.13 4.04
N LEU A 276 4.60 5.31 3.44
CA LEU A 276 5.78 6.17 3.56
C LEU A 276 5.80 6.80 4.96
N GLU A 277 6.28 6.05 5.95
CA GLU A 277 6.19 6.44 7.37
C GLU A 277 7.28 7.41 7.82
N ASP A 278 8.43 7.37 7.16
CA ASP A 278 9.58 8.21 7.50
C ASP A 278 10.39 8.63 6.26
N ARG A 279 11.34 9.53 6.51
CA ARG A 279 12.23 10.05 5.47
C ARG A 279 12.99 8.95 4.72
N GLY A 280 13.45 7.91 5.41
CA GLY A 280 14.24 6.84 4.81
C GLY A 280 13.42 6.05 3.79
N VAL A 281 12.17 5.73 4.12
CA VAL A 281 11.25 5.03 3.22
C VAL A 281 10.86 5.93 2.04
N ILE A 282 10.66 7.25 2.26
CA ILE A 282 10.39 8.21 1.19
C ILE A 282 11.57 8.30 0.22
N GLU A 283 12.80 8.43 0.74
CA GLU A 283 14.02 8.48 -0.09
C GLU A 283 14.19 7.17 -0.88
N ALA A 284 13.96 6.03 -0.25
CA ALA A 284 14.05 4.73 -0.91
C ALA A 284 13.00 4.56 -2.03
N ALA A 285 11.77 4.99 -1.80
CA ALA A 285 10.73 4.98 -2.83
C ALA A 285 11.10 5.87 -4.03
N LEU A 286 11.61 7.08 -3.77
CA LEU A 286 12.14 7.98 -4.81
C LEU A 286 13.26 7.32 -5.64
N GLU A 287 14.21 6.66 -4.97
CA GLU A 287 15.34 5.98 -5.64
C GLU A 287 14.88 4.75 -6.43
N CYS A 288 13.78 4.11 -6.04
CA CYS A 288 13.11 3.08 -6.83
C CYS A 288 12.38 3.65 -8.06
N GLY A 289 12.23 4.98 -8.16
CA GLY A 289 11.56 5.67 -9.26
C GLY A 289 10.05 5.91 -9.02
N ALA A 290 9.57 5.80 -7.78
CA ALA A 290 8.19 6.13 -7.44
C ALA A 290 7.94 7.63 -7.63
N ARG A 291 6.83 7.96 -8.30
CA ARG A 291 6.44 9.35 -8.54
C ARG A 291 5.51 9.87 -7.46
N TYR A 292 4.53 9.11 -7.06
CA TYR A 292 3.57 9.50 -6.04
C TYR A 292 3.73 8.66 -4.79
N GLY A 293 3.43 9.27 -3.66
CA GLY A 293 3.49 8.57 -2.39
C GLY A 293 2.55 9.13 -1.35
N GLN A 294 2.23 8.27 -0.39
CA GLN A 294 1.33 8.53 0.72
C GLN A 294 1.84 7.82 1.97
N GLY A 295 1.68 8.42 3.12
CA GLY A 295 2.06 7.81 4.39
C GLY A 295 2.23 8.83 5.52
N TYR A 296 2.43 8.33 6.73
CA TYR A 296 2.50 9.17 7.93
C TYR A 296 3.75 10.07 7.98
N GLY A 297 4.80 9.72 7.25
CA GLY A 297 5.96 10.59 7.06
C GLY A 297 5.67 11.82 6.20
N ILE A 298 4.54 11.82 5.49
CA ILE A 298 4.04 12.96 4.70
C ILE A 298 2.94 13.67 5.48
N ALA A 299 1.84 12.95 5.75
CA ALA A 299 0.73 13.44 6.56
C ALA A 299 -0.13 12.26 7.05
N ARG A 300 -0.66 12.37 8.26
CA ARG A 300 -1.75 11.50 8.72
C ARG A 300 -3.07 11.93 8.10
N PRO A 301 -4.06 11.02 8.00
CA PRO A 301 -5.42 11.44 7.65
C PRO A 301 -5.88 12.57 8.56
N MET A 302 -6.43 13.64 7.97
CA MET A 302 -6.87 14.84 8.65
C MET A 302 -8.31 15.21 8.27
N PRO A 303 -9.02 16.00 9.08
CA PRO A 303 -10.28 16.61 8.66
C PRO A 303 -10.08 17.41 7.38
N ALA A 304 -11.07 17.36 6.48
CA ALA A 304 -10.96 18.00 5.17
C ALA A 304 -10.71 19.52 5.26
N GLU A 305 -11.21 20.15 6.32
CA GLU A 305 -11.04 21.59 6.60
C GLU A 305 -9.57 21.95 6.90
N ALA A 306 -8.81 21.01 7.45
CA ALA A 306 -7.39 21.23 7.77
C ALA A 306 -6.48 21.16 6.53
N PHE A 307 -6.97 20.56 5.44
CA PHE A 307 -6.13 20.26 4.27
C PHE A 307 -5.57 21.53 3.58
N ALA A 308 -6.36 22.59 3.43
CA ALA A 308 -5.91 23.81 2.78
C ALA A 308 -4.73 24.47 3.53
N ALA A 309 -4.80 24.49 4.87
CA ALA A 309 -3.70 24.98 5.71
C ALA A 309 -2.47 24.08 5.60
N TRP A 310 -2.67 22.76 5.73
CA TRP A 310 -1.59 21.80 5.58
C TRP A 310 -0.90 21.95 4.22
N ARG A 311 -1.64 22.02 3.10
CA ARG A 311 -1.07 22.13 1.74
C ARG A 311 -0.25 23.39 1.55
N ARG A 312 -0.67 24.51 2.13
CA ARG A 312 0.09 25.77 2.08
C ARG A 312 1.42 25.68 2.83
N ASP A 313 1.40 24.97 3.98
CA ASP A 313 2.53 24.92 4.90
C ASP A 313 3.44 23.70 4.66
N TYR A 314 2.96 22.72 3.89
CA TYR A 314 3.72 21.50 3.58
C TYR A 314 5.02 21.84 2.84
N ARG A 315 6.11 21.32 3.34
CA ARG A 315 7.42 21.33 2.70
C ARG A 315 7.93 19.89 2.62
N PRO A 316 8.36 19.41 1.44
CA PRO A 316 8.93 18.10 1.31
C PRO A 316 10.15 17.95 2.22
N GLY A 317 10.16 16.93 3.06
CA GLY A 317 11.32 16.59 3.90
C GLY A 317 12.52 16.07 3.12
N THR A 318 12.33 15.82 1.81
CA THR A 318 13.33 15.24 0.91
C THR A 318 13.22 15.91 -0.44
N GLN A 319 14.36 16.28 -1.03
CA GLN A 319 14.43 16.77 -2.40
C GLN A 319 15.02 15.70 -3.32
N PRO A 320 14.59 15.63 -4.59
CA PRO A 320 15.17 14.69 -5.55
C PRO A 320 16.70 14.85 -5.62
N GLY A 321 17.39 13.72 -5.48
CA GLY A 321 18.87 13.72 -5.50
C GLY A 321 19.53 14.04 -4.16
N GLU A 322 18.79 14.47 -3.14
CA GLU A 322 19.30 14.64 -1.78
C GLU A 322 18.97 13.43 -0.93
N ILE A 323 19.97 12.69 -0.50
CA ILE A 323 19.83 11.51 0.34
C ILE A 323 20.47 11.80 1.70
N ALA A 324 19.73 11.55 2.78
CA ALA A 324 20.20 11.74 4.14
C ALA A 324 20.08 10.47 5.00
N SER A 325 19.26 9.48 4.59
CA SER A 325 19.07 8.22 5.32
C SER A 325 19.96 7.10 4.78
N PHE A 326 20.28 6.12 5.63
CA PHE A 326 20.99 4.92 5.19
C PHE A 326 20.14 4.09 4.23
N LEU A 327 18.83 3.99 4.46
CA LEU A 327 17.92 3.27 3.57
C LEU A 327 17.83 3.92 2.18
N GLY A 328 17.73 5.26 2.12
CA GLY A 328 17.77 5.99 0.85
C GLY A 328 19.09 5.81 0.11
N MET A 329 20.23 5.85 0.82
CA MET A 329 21.54 5.59 0.24
C MET A 329 21.69 4.14 -0.24
N LEU A 330 21.18 3.19 0.53
CA LEU A 330 21.12 1.79 0.10
C LEU A 330 20.31 1.64 -1.20
N ALA A 331 19.13 2.27 -1.27
CA ALA A 331 18.29 2.25 -2.47
C ALA A 331 18.97 2.89 -3.69
N CYS A 332 19.83 3.88 -3.47
CA CYS A 332 20.63 4.50 -4.53
C CYS A 332 21.71 3.56 -5.08
N CYS A 333 22.38 2.80 -4.22
CA CYS A 333 23.61 2.07 -4.59
C CYS A 333 23.54 0.54 -4.47
N TRP A 334 22.42 -0.07 -4.03
CA TRP A 334 22.27 -1.52 -3.84
C TRP A 334 22.61 -2.36 -5.07
N ARG A 335 22.64 -1.75 -6.24
CA ARG A 335 22.99 -2.40 -7.52
C ARG A 335 24.48 -2.36 -7.83
N LEU A 336 25.27 -1.54 -7.12
CA LEU A 336 26.71 -1.40 -7.37
C LEU A 336 27.49 -2.72 -7.19
N GLY A 337 26.99 -3.63 -6.34
CA GLY A 337 27.60 -4.94 -6.08
C GLY A 337 27.00 -6.11 -6.88
N ARG A 338 26.05 -5.87 -7.76
CA ARG A 338 25.44 -6.94 -8.60
C ARG A 338 26.02 -6.84 -9.99
N ARG A 339 26.63 -7.93 -10.48
CA ARG A 339 27.23 -8.05 -11.82
C ARG A 339 26.35 -7.39 -12.87
N ALA A 340 26.87 -6.33 -13.43
CA ALA A 340 26.14 -5.32 -14.17
C ALA A 340 25.76 -5.80 -15.58
N GLN A 341 24.46 -5.98 -15.80
CA GLN A 341 23.86 -5.66 -17.10
C GLN A 341 23.04 -4.36 -17.07
N GLU A 342 22.89 -3.74 -15.92
CA GLU A 342 22.15 -2.49 -15.79
C GLU A 342 23.12 -1.35 -15.45
N GLN A 343 23.03 -0.27 -16.22
CA GLN A 343 23.84 0.93 -15.99
C GLN A 343 23.51 1.54 -14.63
N VAL A 344 24.54 1.73 -13.79
CA VAL A 344 24.43 2.54 -12.58
C VAL A 344 24.04 3.96 -13.00
N PRO A 345 23.01 4.58 -12.41
CA PRO A 345 22.61 5.92 -12.78
C PRO A 345 23.78 6.90 -12.70
N SER A 346 23.92 7.78 -13.67
CA SER A 346 24.93 8.84 -13.67
C SER A 346 24.78 9.69 -12.39
N GLY A 347 25.89 10.01 -11.73
CA GLY A 347 25.91 10.78 -10.51
C GLY A 347 25.74 9.98 -9.21
N THR A 348 25.54 8.65 -9.24
CA THR A 348 25.45 7.82 -8.01
C THR A 348 26.68 8.00 -7.14
N GLN A 349 27.88 8.03 -7.71
CA GLN A 349 29.13 8.18 -6.96
C GLN A 349 29.24 9.53 -6.26
N GLU A 350 28.86 10.61 -6.93
CA GLU A 350 28.83 11.95 -6.33
C GLU A 350 27.83 12.00 -5.16
N ARG A 351 26.72 11.30 -5.26
CA ARG A 351 25.72 11.20 -4.20
C ARG A 351 26.23 10.45 -2.99
N VAL A 352 26.97 9.34 -3.21
CA VAL A 352 27.66 8.59 -2.14
C VAL A 352 28.68 9.50 -1.44
N LEU A 353 29.52 10.21 -2.20
CA LEU A 353 30.48 11.16 -1.65
C LEU A 353 29.83 12.21 -0.77
N ARG A 354 28.79 12.86 -1.26
CA ARG A 354 28.03 13.88 -0.50
C ARG A 354 27.42 13.30 0.78
N PHE A 355 26.90 12.08 0.70
CA PHE A 355 26.33 11.40 1.86
C PHE A 355 27.37 11.11 2.94
N LEU A 356 28.52 10.54 2.55
CA LEU A 356 29.63 10.23 3.46
C LEU A 356 30.20 11.50 4.10
N ALA A 357 30.39 12.56 3.30
CA ALA A 357 30.88 13.85 3.77
C ALA A 357 29.97 14.48 4.82
N ARG A 358 28.66 14.55 4.56
CA ARG A 358 27.66 15.13 5.48
C ARG A 358 27.59 14.43 6.85
N ARG A 359 27.88 13.14 6.89
CA ARG A 359 27.83 12.36 8.13
C ARG A 359 29.16 12.24 8.85
N SER A 360 30.22 12.91 8.37
CA SER A 360 31.57 12.82 8.92
C SER A 360 32.09 11.36 8.97
N LEU A 361 31.64 10.53 8.05
CA LEU A 361 31.96 9.11 7.99
C LEU A 361 33.26 8.79 7.22
N ALA A 362 34.09 9.80 6.96
CA ALA A 362 35.35 9.65 6.23
C ALA A 362 36.49 9.05 7.11
N GLN A 363 36.17 8.04 7.93
CA GLN A 363 37.14 7.35 8.83
C GLN A 363 37.10 5.84 8.60
N GLY A 364 38.21 5.16 8.86
CA GLY A 364 38.33 3.71 8.69
C GLY A 364 38.22 3.26 7.23
N GLU A 365 37.50 2.16 6.94
CA GLU A 365 37.29 1.63 5.59
C GLU A 365 36.58 2.65 4.69
N LEU A 366 35.72 3.48 5.24
CA LEU A 366 34.98 4.53 4.52
C LEU A 366 35.91 5.63 4.00
N ALA A 367 37.04 5.88 4.65
CA ALA A 367 38.04 6.83 4.17
C ALA A 367 38.64 6.40 2.83
N GLY A 368 38.83 5.10 2.61
CA GLY A 368 39.29 4.54 1.34
C GLY A 368 38.31 4.81 0.20
N TRP A 369 37.01 4.55 0.44
CA TRP A 369 35.96 4.83 -0.57
C TRP A 369 35.80 6.33 -0.82
N TYR A 370 35.85 7.14 0.24
CA TYR A 370 35.79 8.60 0.11
C TYR A 370 36.96 9.15 -0.72
N ALA A 371 38.17 8.67 -0.47
CA ALA A 371 39.37 9.08 -1.22
C ALA A 371 39.33 8.61 -2.68
N SER A 372 38.94 7.37 -2.93
CA SER A 372 38.80 6.79 -4.27
C SER A 372 37.79 7.56 -5.10
N LEU A 373 36.59 7.81 -4.58
CA LEU A 373 35.55 8.55 -5.24
C LEU A 373 35.89 10.04 -5.41
N GLY A 374 36.55 10.64 -4.42
CA GLY A 374 36.98 12.06 -4.44
C GLY A 374 38.06 12.35 -5.49
N ALA A 375 38.89 11.37 -5.80
CA ALA A 375 39.89 11.45 -6.88
C ALA A 375 39.30 11.20 -8.28
N GLY A 376 37.99 11.12 -8.43
CA GLY A 376 37.32 10.80 -9.70
C GLY A 376 37.38 9.32 -10.08
N GLY A 377 37.82 8.46 -9.14
CA GLY A 377 37.79 7.01 -9.28
C GLY A 377 36.39 6.44 -9.29
N ARG A 378 36.30 5.16 -9.64
CA ARG A 378 35.05 4.38 -9.55
C ARG A 378 35.23 3.29 -8.52
N LEU A 379 34.21 3.00 -7.72
CA LEU A 379 34.18 1.79 -6.93
C LEU A 379 34.15 0.58 -7.88
N ASP A 380 35.03 -0.35 -7.64
CA ASP A 380 34.95 -1.65 -8.31
C ASP A 380 33.79 -2.48 -7.76
N ASP A 381 33.50 -3.63 -8.38
CA ASP A 381 32.40 -4.50 -7.99
C ASP A 381 32.51 -4.97 -6.52
N ALA A 382 33.75 -5.21 -6.04
CA ALA A 382 34.00 -5.66 -4.67
C ALA A 382 33.84 -4.52 -3.66
N GLU A 383 34.29 -3.32 -3.99
CA GLU A 383 34.09 -2.12 -3.17
C GLU A 383 32.62 -1.74 -3.11
N GLY A 384 31.92 -1.80 -4.25
CA GLY A 384 30.49 -1.58 -4.32
C GLY A 384 29.70 -2.58 -3.46
N ALA A 385 30.05 -3.86 -3.48
CA ALA A 385 29.46 -4.88 -2.63
C ALA A 385 29.69 -4.60 -1.15
N ARG A 386 30.90 -4.25 -0.74
CA ARG A 386 31.22 -3.89 0.66
C ARG A 386 30.45 -2.66 1.13
N LEU A 387 30.29 -1.65 0.29
CA LEU A 387 29.48 -0.47 0.60
C LEU A 387 28.02 -0.86 0.83
N VAL A 388 27.46 -1.73 -0.02
CA VAL A 388 26.08 -2.22 0.14
C VAL A 388 25.93 -3.02 1.43
N ASP A 389 26.86 -3.91 1.75
CA ASP A 389 26.83 -4.70 2.99
C ASP A 389 26.91 -3.81 4.25
N TRP A 390 27.79 -2.80 4.21
CA TRP A 390 27.88 -1.82 5.29
C TRP A 390 26.56 -1.04 5.46
N LEU A 391 25.96 -0.55 4.37
CA LEU A 391 24.68 0.16 4.42
C LEU A 391 23.56 -0.73 4.95
N LEU A 392 23.54 -2.02 4.60
CA LEU A 392 22.58 -2.98 5.15
C LEU A 392 22.71 -3.12 6.67
N GLN A 393 23.92 -3.14 7.19
CA GLN A 393 24.15 -3.18 8.64
C GLN A 393 23.61 -1.91 9.31
N GLN A 394 23.88 -0.73 8.73
CA GLN A 394 23.36 0.53 9.27
C GLN A 394 21.82 0.58 9.28
N VAL A 395 21.18 0.16 8.20
CA VAL A 395 19.69 0.10 8.13
C VAL A 395 19.11 -0.84 9.18
N ARG A 396 19.77 -1.97 9.46
CA ARG A 396 19.34 -2.92 10.49
C ARG A 396 19.50 -2.35 11.89
N SER A 397 20.64 -1.69 12.18
CA SER A 397 20.88 -1.04 13.46
C SER A 397 19.86 0.06 13.75
N GLU A 398 19.57 0.95 12.78
CA GLU A 398 18.51 1.96 12.93
C GLU A 398 17.13 1.33 13.22
N ALA A 399 16.82 0.18 12.60
CA ALA A 399 15.55 -0.51 12.81
C ALA A 399 15.45 -1.17 14.20
N GLU A 400 16.57 -1.62 14.78
CA GLU A 400 16.63 -2.17 16.13
C GLU A 400 16.52 -1.08 17.19
N GLU A 401 17.22 0.04 17.03
CA GLU A 401 17.14 1.20 17.93
C GLU A 401 15.71 1.77 17.99
N SER A 402 15.02 1.86 16.84
CA SER A 402 13.64 2.34 16.76
C SER A 402 12.61 1.40 17.40
N ARG A 403 12.96 0.15 17.73
CA ARG A 403 12.08 -0.80 18.43
C ARG A 403 12.22 -0.75 19.94
N VAL A 404 13.36 -0.22 20.42
CA VAL A 404 13.69 -0.14 21.84
C VAL A 404 13.26 1.21 22.43
N ALA A 405 13.14 2.24 21.62
CA ALA A 405 12.63 3.57 21.97
C ALA A 405 11.10 3.62 21.87
#